data_4e4ec5c44a3f9ca3a3f4638a643453fe
#
_entry.id   4e4ec5c44a3f9ca3a3f4638a643453fe
#
_cell.length_a   1.000
_cell.length_b   1.000
_cell.length_c   1.000
_cell.angle_alpha   90.00
_cell.angle_beta   90.00
_cell.angle_gamma   90.00
#
_symmetry.space_group_name_H-M   'P 1'
#
loop_
_entity.id
_entity.type
_entity.pdbx_description
1 polymer ?
#
loop_
_entity_poly.entity_id
_entity_poly.type
_entity_poly.pdbx_seq_one_letter_code
_entity_poly.pdbx_strand_id
1 'polypeptide(L)'
;MKLIHVLAGLTALMAGAVALYALKGARLHRRSGIVFVYAMLVMSSTGALMSVVHLNVGNVIAGVLTFYLVLTALLAVRRPTLEFQRIDAVAMLAALTVGLTAVTLGMAAVRSATGTLHGIPPPVYFMFGTIALLATFGDLRVWRSWRTQGGFRIKRHLWRMCFALFIATASFFLGPSQRLPAFLRGSPLRPIPVLLVLVVMFFWLARVSLRQRGLPQAWFQPIRRTS
;
A
#
# COMPACT_ATOMS: atom_id res chain seq x y z
N MET A 1 12.08 16.93 10.60
CA MET A 1 11.49 15.94 9.67
C MET A 1 11.31 14.56 10.32
N LYS A 2 12.30 13.99 11.05
CA LYS A 2 12.16 12.65 11.69
C LYS A 2 10.93 12.52 12.58
N LEU A 3 10.67 13.49 13.47
CA LEU A 3 9.51 13.47 14.38
C LEU A 3 8.19 13.46 13.61
N ILE A 4 8.06 14.31 12.58
CA ILE A 4 6.85 14.35 11.73
C ILE A 4 6.62 13.01 11.05
N HIS A 5 7.67 12.39 10.49
CA HIS A 5 7.60 11.07 9.87
C HIS A 5 7.11 9.99 10.85
N VAL A 6 7.68 9.97 12.07
CA VAL A 6 7.31 8.97 13.09
C VAL A 6 5.88 9.16 13.56
N LEU A 7 5.46 10.40 13.88
CA LEU A 7 4.10 10.69 14.33
C LEU A 7 3.07 10.37 13.22
N ALA A 8 3.37 10.77 11.99
CA ALA A 8 2.53 10.43 10.84
C ALA A 8 2.45 8.91 10.63
N GLY A 9 3.57 8.19 10.77
CA GLY A 9 3.60 6.73 10.66
C GLY A 9 2.76 6.03 11.72
N LEU A 10 2.89 6.42 12.99
CA LEU A 10 2.05 5.88 14.08
C LEU A 10 0.57 6.18 13.87
N THR A 11 0.24 7.41 13.49
CA THR A 11 -1.15 7.81 13.15
C THR A 11 -1.68 6.97 12.00
N ALA A 12 -0.87 6.74 10.95
CA ALA A 12 -1.26 5.91 9.82
C ALA A 12 -1.51 4.46 10.23
N LEU A 13 -0.64 3.86 11.04
CA LEU A 13 -0.83 2.48 11.52
C LEU A 13 -2.13 2.34 12.32
N MET A 14 -2.39 3.25 13.27
CA MET A 14 -3.60 3.25 14.08
C MET A 14 -4.87 3.44 13.23
N ALA A 15 -4.88 4.49 12.42
CA ALA A 15 -6.03 4.79 11.55
C ALA A 15 -6.26 3.71 10.49
N GLY A 16 -5.18 3.13 9.94
CA GLY A 16 -5.21 2.01 9.01
C GLY A 16 -5.79 0.75 9.63
N ALA A 17 -5.38 0.40 10.85
CA ALA A 17 -5.94 -0.72 11.59
C ALA A 17 -7.45 -0.53 11.83
N VAL A 18 -7.89 0.64 12.30
CA VAL A 18 -9.32 0.95 12.47
C VAL A 18 -10.07 0.84 11.15
N ALA A 19 -9.54 1.40 10.06
CA ALA A 19 -10.17 1.32 8.74
C ALA A 19 -10.24 -0.13 8.22
N LEU A 20 -9.23 -0.95 8.53
CA LEU A 20 -9.15 -2.34 8.11
C LEU A 20 -10.23 -3.21 8.77
N TYR A 21 -10.56 -2.96 10.04
CA TYR A 21 -11.57 -3.73 10.79
C TYR A 21 -12.98 -3.13 10.70
N ALA A 22 -13.12 -1.82 10.48
CA ALA A 22 -14.42 -1.16 10.38
C ALA A 22 -15.26 -1.70 9.21
N LEU A 23 -16.58 -1.67 9.36
CA LEU A 23 -17.54 -2.00 8.29
C LEU A 23 -17.26 -1.13 7.07
N LYS A 24 -16.95 -1.78 5.93
CA LYS A 24 -16.53 -1.09 4.70
C LYS A 24 -17.62 -0.15 4.20
N GLY A 25 -17.23 1.10 3.93
CA GLY A 25 -18.15 2.16 3.50
C GLY A 25 -18.94 2.84 4.63
N ALA A 26 -18.92 2.34 5.87
CA ALA A 26 -19.55 2.97 7.02
C ALA A 26 -18.81 4.26 7.46
N ARG A 27 -19.44 5.04 8.34
CA ARG A 27 -18.90 6.34 8.83
C ARG A 27 -17.49 6.17 9.44
N LEU A 28 -17.29 5.15 10.26
CA LEU A 28 -16.00 4.88 10.92
C LEU A 28 -14.91 4.56 9.88
N HIS A 29 -15.17 3.67 8.92
CA HIS A 29 -14.24 3.36 7.83
C HIS A 29 -13.85 4.60 7.04
N ARG A 30 -14.82 5.46 6.70
CA ARG A 30 -14.54 6.68 5.92
C ARG A 30 -13.72 7.69 6.72
N ARG A 31 -14.04 7.92 8.00
CA ARG A 31 -13.30 8.86 8.85
C ARG A 31 -11.87 8.41 9.12
N SER A 32 -11.69 7.15 9.57
CA SER A 32 -10.37 6.59 9.80
C SER A 32 -9.57 6.47 8.51
N GLY A 33 -10.22 6.13 7.37
CA GLY A 33 -9.59 6.09 6.06
C GLY A 33 -9.06 7.44 5.59
N ILE A 34 -9.75 8.55 5.87
CA ILE A 34 -9.26 9.90 5.55
C ILE A 34 -8.03 10.23 6.41
N VAL A 35 -8.06 9.95 7.70
CA VAL A 35 -6.91 10.15 8.60
C VAL A 35 -5.72 9.31 8.12
N PHE A 36 -5.96 8.04 7.79
CA PHE A 36 -4.94 7.15 7.21
C PHE A 36 -4.30 7.73 5.96
N VAL A 37 -5.11 8.22 5.00
CA VAL A 37 -4.60 8.79 3.75
C VAL A 37 -3.66 9.96 4.01
N TYR A 38 -4.09 10.96 4.77
CA TYR A 38 -3.26 12.14 5.02
C TYR A 38 -1.99 11.77 5.80
N ALA A 39 -2.11 10.94 6.81
CA ALA A 39 -0.96 10.45 7.58
C ALA A 39 0.04 9.70 6.69
N MET A 40 -0.44 8.82 5.80
CA MET A 40 0.40 8.08 4.86
C MET A 40 1.08 8.99 3.83
N LEU A 41 0.38 9.99 3.29
CA LEU A 41 0.98 10.95 2.35
C LEU A 41 2.09 11.76 3.02
N VAL A 42 1.89 12.23 4.25
CA VAL A 42 2.92 12.93 5.03
C VAL A 42 4.09 12.00 5.36
N MET A 43 3.80 10.79 5.83
CA MET A 43 4.82 9.80 6.18
C MET A 43 5.68 9.42 4.97
N SER A 44 5.04 9.09 3.84
CA SER A 44 5.75 8.64 2.63
C SER A 44 6.56 9.76 1.99
N SER A 45 6.04 11.00 1.94
CA SER A 45 6.77 12.16 1.43
C SER A 45 7.98 12.51 2.30
N THR A 46 7.80 12.58 3.63
CA THR A 46 8.92 12.87 4.55
C THR A 46 9.95 11.75 4.55
N GLY A 47 9.51 10.49 4.43
CA GLY A 47 10.40 9.34 4.31
C GLY A 47 11.22 9.36 3.03
N ALA A 48 10.59 9.64 1.88
CA ALA A 48 11.28 9.75 0.60
C ALA A 48 12.29 10.91 0.61
N LEU A 49 11.90 12.10 1.09
CA LEU A 49 12.78 13.26 1.16
C LEU A 49 14.00 13.02 2.06
N MET A 50 13.81 12.44 3.25
CA MET A 50 14.93 12.09 4.11
C MET A 50 15.85 11.06 3.46
N SER A 51 15.29 10.13 2.71
CA SER A 51 16.05 9.06 2.07
C SER A 51 16.84 9.55 0.87
N VAL A 52 16.37 10.57 0.15
CA VAL A 52 17.15 11.28 -0.89
C VAL A 52 18.38 11.92 -0.26
N VAL A 53 18.23 12.64 0.85
CA VAL A 53 19.35 13.29 1.55
C VAL A 53 20.40 12.28 2.04
N HIS A 54 19.94 11.09 2.45
CA HIS A 54 20.84 10.02 2.95
C HIS A 54 21.23 9.01 1.85
N LEU A 55 20.95 9.29 0.58
CA LEU A 55 21.25 8.44 -0.59
C LEU A 55 20.75 6.99 -0.45
N ASN A 56 19.65 6.80 0.28
CA ASN A 56 19.06 5.48 0.49
C ASN A 56 17.98 5.21 -0.58
N VAL A 57 18.40 4.70 -1.73
CA VAL A 57 17.54 4.48 -2.89
C VAL A 57 16.37 3.54 -2.60
N GLY A 58 16.56 2.50 -1.80
CA GLY A 58 15.49 1.57 -1.45
C GLY A 58 14.35 2.22 -0.68
N ASN A 59 14.67 3.09 0.28
CA ASN A 59 13.65 3.83 1.00
C ASN A 59 12.99 4.94 0.15
N VAL A 60 13.71 5.51 -0.84
CA VAL A 60 13.11 6.42 -1.83
C VAL A 60 12.05 5.67 -2.64
N ILE A 61 12.39 4.49 -3.17
CA ILE A 61 11.47 3.60 -3.89
C ILE A 61 10.24 3.30 -3.04
N ALA A 62 10.43 2.86 -1.79
CA ALA A 62 9.33 2.55 -0.88
C ALA A 62 8.43 3.76 -0.61
N GLY A 63 9.02 4.94 -0.38
CA GLY A 63 8.29 6.18 -0.12
C GLY A 63 7.48 6.64 -1.34
N VAL A 64 8.09 6.71 -2.52
CA VAL A 64 7.41 7.14 -3.76
C VAL A 64 6.31 6.15 -4.15
N LEU A 65 6.58 4.85 -4.05
CA LEU A 65 5.55 3.83 -4.32
C LEU A 65 4.39 3.93 -3.34
N THR A 66 4.65 4.10 -2.05
CA THR A 66 3.60 4.24 -1.03
C THR A 66 2.75 5.48 -1.29
N PHE A 67 3.37 6.61 -1.57
CA PHE A 67 2.68 7.85 -1.93
C PHE A 67 1.75 7.65 -3.14
N TYR A 68 2.29 7.06 -4.21
CA TYR A 68 1.54 6.75 -5.42
C TYR A 68 0.34 5.82 -5.14
N LEU A 69 0.55 4.73 -4.39
CA LEU A 69 -0.52 3.78 -4.08
C LEU A 69 -1.66 4.45 -3.31
N VAL A 70 -1.34 5.25 -2.30
CA VAL A 70 -2.35 5.94 -1.46
C VAL A 70 -3.10 6.99 -2.27
N LEU A 71 -2.38 7.84 -3.02
CA LEU A 71 -2.99 8.89 -3.83
C LEU A 71 -3.95 8.31 -4.87
N THR A 72 -3.48 7.33 -5.64
CA THR A 72 -4.29 6.73 -6.72
C THR A 72 -5.43 5.85 -6.21
N ALA A 73 -5.29 5.24 -5.03
CA ALA A 73 -6.39 4.53 -4.36
C ALA A 73 -7.46 5.50 -3.86
N LEU A 74 -7.08 6.67 -3.35
CA LEU A 74 -8.02 7.72 -2.96
C LEU A 74 -8.79 8.26 -4.17
N LEU A 75 -8.08 8.59 -5.25
CA LEU A 75 -8.67 9.09 -6.49
C LEU A 75 -9.66 8.08 -7.09
N ALA A 76 -9.37 6.77 -6.99
CA ALA A 76 -10.26 5.72 -7.51
C ALA A 76 -11.65 5.72 -6.86
N VAL A 77 -11.81 6.15 -5.60
CA VAL A 77 -13.11 6.17 -4.92
C VAL A 77 -13.74 7.55 -4.84
N ARG A 78 -12.94 8.63 -4.93
CA ARG A 78 -13.47 10.00 -4.85
C ARG A 78 -14.04 10.51 -6.18
N ARG A 79 -13.50 10.05 -7.32
CA ARG A 79 -13.99 10.50 -8.62
C ARG A 79 -15.26 9.74 -9.00
N PRO A 80 -16.33 10.42 -9.44
CA PRO A 80 -17.58 9.77 -9.86
C PRO A 80 -17.37 8.97 -11.15
N THR A 81 -16.57 9.48 -12.07
CA THR A 81 -16.13 8.81 -13.31
C THR A 81 -14.64 8.53 -13.25
N LEU A 82 -14.21 7.38 -13.78
CA LEU A 82 -12.78 7.06 -13.92
C LEU A 82 -12.24 7.62 -15.25
N GLU A 83 -12.46 8.90 -15.49
CA GLU A 83 -11.78 9.58 -16.59
C GLU A 83 -10.30 9.71 -16.26
N PHE A 84 -9.47 9.30 -17.20
CA PHE A 84 -8.03 9.39 -17.05
C PHE A 84 -7.58 10.83 -17.23
N GLN A 85 -6.98 11.40 -16.20
CA GLN A 85 -6.52 12.77 -16.16
C GLN A 85 -5.00 12.87 -16.22
N ARG A 86 -4.47 14.07 -16.45
CA ARG A 86 -3.01 14.32 -16.49
C ARG A 86 -2.30 13.84 -15.22
N ILE A 87 -2.93 14.00 -14.05
CA ILE A 87 -2.37 13.51 -12.78
C ILE A 87 -2.25 11.99 -12.74
N ASP A 88 -3.17 11.26 -13.39
CA ASP A 88 -3.08 9.79 -13.48
C ASP A 88 -1.93 9.38 -14.39
N ALA A 89 -1.68 10.13 -15.48
CA ALA A 89 -0.54 9.89 -16.37
C ALA A 89 0.79 10.11 -15.64
N VAL A 90 0.92 11.22 -14.92
CA VAL A 90 2.13 11.52 -14.12
C VAL A 90 2.36 10.46 -13.07
N ALA A 91 1.30 10.07 -12.34
CA ALA A 91 1.37 9.04 -11.32
C ALA A 91 1.75 7.66 -11.92
N MET A 92 1.18 7.31 -13.08
CA MET A 92 1.49 6.08 -13.79
C MET A 92 2.95 6.05 -14.26
N LEU A 93 3.46 7.15 -14.83
CA LEU A 93 4.86 7.26 -15.24
C LEU A 93 5.81 7.16 -14.04
N ALA A 94 5.49 7.81 -12.92
CA ALA A 94 6.26 7.69 -11.69
C ALA A 94 6.30 6.24 -11.20
N ALA A 95 5.16 5.52 -11.21
CA ALA A 95 5.11 4.12 -10.83
C ALA A 95 5.91 3.23 -11.80
N LEU A 96 5.85 3.50 -13.11
CA LEU A 96 6.64 2.79 -14.11
C LEU A 96 8.14 2.98 -13.86
N THR A 97 8.59 4.21 -13.64
CA THR A 97 9.99 4.52 -13.34
C THR A 97 10.44 3.80 -12.06
N VAL A 98 9.66 3.87 -10.98
CA VAL A 98 9.93 3.16 -9.72
C VAL A 98 10.02 1.65 -9.97
N GLY A 99 9.10 1.10 -10.76
CA GLY A 99 9.06 -0.33 -11.06
C GLY A 99 10.30 -0.81 -11.82
N LEU A 100 10.67 -0.11 -12.89
CA LEU A 100 11.86 -0.41 -13.69
C LEU A 100 13.15 -0.25 -12.86
N THR A 101 13.27 0.85 -12.12
CA THR A 101 14.41 1.09 -11.23
C THR A 101 14.54 -0.01 -10.18
N ALA A 102 13.43 -0.40 -9.53
CA ALA A 102 13.47 -1.46 -8.53
C ALA A 102 13.90 -2.80 -9.13
N VAL A 103 13.40 -3.17 -10.32
CA VAL A 103 13.82 -4.42 -10.99
C VAL A 103 15.30 -4.38 -11.36
N THR A 104 15.80 -3.29 -11.93
CA THR A 104 17.22 -3.15 -12.28
C THR A 104 18.14 -3.22 -11.06
N LEU A 105 17.76 -2.57 -9.95
CA LEU A 105 18.51 -2.67 -8.69
C LEU A 105 18.43 -4.06 -8.07
N GLY A 106 17.29 -4.75 -8.20
CA GLY A 106 17.15 -6.14 -7.79
C GLY A 106 18.09 -7.07 -8.55
N MET A 107 18.20 -6.90 -9.87
CA MET A 107 19.16 -7.64 -10.70
C MET A 107 20.62 -7.32 -10.33
N ALA A 108 20.93 -6.05 -10.05
CA ALA A 108 22.24 -5.65 -9.57
C ALA A 108 22.55 -6.28 -8.20
N ALA A 109 21.58 -6.34 -7.29
CA ALA A 109 21.73 -6.97 -5.98
C ALA A 109 22.00 -8.49 -6.09
N VAL A 110 21.36 -9.19 -7.03
CA VAL A 110 21.63 -10.61 -7.33
C VAL A 110 23.09 -10.82 -7.75
N ARG A 111 23.64 -9.89 -8.52
CA ARG A 111 25.03 -9.96 -9.03
C ARG A 111 26.07 -9.43 -8.04
N SER A 112 25.65 -8.85 -6.94
CA SER A 112 26.56 -8.30 -5.92
C SER A 112 27.25 -9.42 -5.17
N ALA A 113 28.54 -9.26 -4.89
CA ALA A 113 29.33 -10.21 -4.11
C ALA A 113 28.79 -10.42 -2.67
N THR A 114 28.08 -9.43 -2.13
CA THR A 114 27.45 -9.48 -0.79
C THR A 114 26.02 -10.03 -0.82
N GLY A 115 25.45 -10.33 -2.01
CA GLY A 115 24.05 -10.71 -2.15
C GLY A 115 23.05 -9.61 -1.81
N THR A 116 23.52 -8.36 -1.62
CA THR A 116 22.69 -7.19 -1.31
C THR A 116 23.17 -5.96 -2.08
N LEU A 117 22.30 -5.00 -2.28
CA LEU A 117 22.66 -3.69 -2.81
C LEU A 117 22.16 -2.62 -1.83
N HIS A 118 23.03 -1.73 -1.39
CA HIS A 118 22.73 -0.73 -0.33
C HIS A 118 22.13 -1.38 0.94
N GLY A 119 22.58 -2.60 1.29
CA GLY A 119 22.07 -3.34 2.44
C GLY A 119 20.68 -3.95 2.27
N ILE A 120 20.11 -3.91 1.06
CA ILE A 120 18.77 -4.43 0.75
C ILE A 120 18.91 -5.70 -0.10
N PRO A 121 18.28 -6.83 0.29
CA PRO A 121 18.32 -8.07 -0.47
C PRO A 121 17.42 -8.01 -1.73
N PRO A 122 17.75 -8.77 -2.79
CA PRO A 122 17.04 -8.79 -4.07
C PRO A 122 15.51 -8.97 -3.96
N PRO A 123 14.97 -9.85 -3.09
CA PRO A 123 13.52 -10.06 -3.01
C PRO A 123 12.73 -8.78 -2.66
N VAL A 124 13.31 -7.87 -1.88
CA VAL A 124 12.67 -6.62 -1.51
C VAL A 124 12.55 -5.69 -2.72
N TYR A 125 13.61 -5.58 -3.52
CA TYR A 125 13.59 -4.82 -4.77
C TYR A 125 12.58 -5.40 -5.77
N PHE A 126 12.58 -6.72 -5.96
CA PHE A 126 11.63 -7.37 -6.86
C PHE A 126 10.18 -7.24 -6.37
N MET A 127 9.93 -7.28 -5.07
CA MET A 127 8.61 -7.02 -4.49
C MET A 127 8.13 -5.61 -4.86
N PHE A 128 8.92 -4.58 -4.61
CA PHE A 128 8.55 -3.20 -4.97
C PHE A 128 8.40 -3.03 -6.48
N GLY A 129 9.31 -3.60 -7.27
CA GLY A 129 9.26 -3.57 -8.73
C GLY A 129 7.98 -4.21 -9.27
N THR A 130 7.67 -5.42 -8.84
CA THR A 130 6.46 -6.14 -9.26
C THR A 130 5.20 -5.37 -8.91
N ILE A 131 5.09 -4.85 -7.69
CA ILE A 131 3.91 -4.09 -7.26
C ILE A 131 3.75 -2.79 -8.07
N ALA A 132 4.84 -2.07 -8.31
CA ALA A 132 4.81 -0.84 -9.11
C ALA A 132 4.39 -1.13 -10.57
N LEU A 133 4.93 -2.17 -11.19
CA LEU A 133 4.57 -2.58 -12.56
C LEU A 133 3.14 -3.09 -12.66
N LEU A 134 2.66 -3.89 -11.71
CA LEU A 134 1.25 -4.31 -11.64
C LEU A 134 0.31 -3.12 -11.48
N ALA A 135 0.70 -2.13 -10.68
CA ALA A 135 -0.07 -0.91 -10.50
C ALA A 135 -0.12 -0.08 -11.79
N THR A 136 1.03 0.08 -12.46
CA THR A 136 1.14 0.73 -13.79
C THR A 136 0.27 0.04 -14.82
N PHE A 137 0.31 -1.30 -14.88
CA PHE A 137 -0.54 -2.07 -15.78
C PHE A 137 -2.03 -1.86 -15.49
N GLY A 138 -2.42 -1.80 -14.22
CA GLY A 138 -3.78 -1.46 -13.81
C GLY A 138 -4.20 -0.06 -14.26
N ASP A 139 -3.30 0.92 -14.21
CA ASP A 139 -3.55 2.29 -14.68
C ASP A 139 -3.67 2.36 -16.21
N LEU A 140 -2.82 1.63 -16.92
CA LEU A 140 -2.90 1.49 -18.36
C LEU A 140 -4.25 0.89 -18.82
N ARG A 141 -4.78 -0.07 -18.06
CA ARG A 141 -6.14 -0.60 -18.32
C ARG A 141 -7.22 0.46 -18.12
N VAL A 142 -7.12 1.31 -17.10
CA VAL A 142 -8.04 2.44 -16.89
C VAL A 142 -7.94 3.43 -18.06
N TRP A 143 -6.74 3.75 -18.51
CA TRP A 143 -6.51 4.65 -19.63
C TRP A 143 -7.13 4.13 -20.94
N ARG A 144 -7.01 2.82 -21.20
CA ARG A 144 -7.53 2.19 -22.44
C ARG A 144 -9.04 1.90 -22.40
N SER A 145 -9.62 1.70 -21.23
CA SER A 145 -11.03 1.34 -21.10
C SER A 145 -11.85 2.48 -20.48
N TRP A 146 -12.58 3.21 -21.30
CA TRP A 146 -13.50 4.29 -20.91
C TRP A 146 -14.66 3.83 -20.01
N ARG A 147 -14.81 2.51 -19.76
CA ARG A 147 -15.87 1.89 -18.98
C ARG A 147 -15.33 1.04 -17.84
N THR A 148 -14.81 1.68 -16.81
CA THR A 148 -14.44 0.93 -15.58
C THR A 148 -15.65 0.85 -14.66
N GLN A 149 -16.20 -0.38 -14.56
CA GLN A 149 -17.33 -0.67 -13.66
C GLN A 149 -16.96 -0.44 -12.18
N GLY A 150 -17.97 -0.11 -11.35
CA GLY A 150 -17.78 0.22 -9.93
C GLY A 150 -16.95 -0.80 -9.13
N GLY A 151 -17.05 -2.08 -9.47
CA GLY A 151 -16.27 -3.13 -8.84
C GLY A 151 -14.77 -3.07 -9.08
N PHE A 152 -14.31 -2.59 -10.24
CA PHE A 152 -12.90 -2.39 -10.51
C PHE A 152 -12.32 -1.26 -9.63
N ARG A 153 -13.08 -0.19 -9.43
CA ARG A 153 -12.70 0.94 -8.56
C ARG A 153 -12.47 0.49 -7.12
N ILE A 154 -13.39 -0.33 -6.59
CA ILE A 154 -13.29 -0.88 -5.23
C ILE A 154 -12.07 -1.80 -5.10
N LYS A 155 -11.81 -2.69 -6.06
CA LYS A 155 -10.62 -3.55 -6.05
C LYS A 155 -9.33 -2.73 -6.10
N ARG A 156 -9.27 -1.71 -6.99
CA ARG A 156 -8.12 -0.82 -7.11
C ARG A 156 -7.85 -0.06 -5.81
N HIS A 157 -8.89 0.49 -5.16
CA HIS A 157 -8.78 1.12 -3.85
C HIS A 157 -8.29 0.14 -2.79
N LEU A 158 -8.94 -1.01 -2.70
CA LEU A 158 -8.70 -2.01 -1.66
C LEU A 158 -7.23 -2.48 -1.65
N TRP A 159 -6.75 -3.03 -2.77
CA TRP A 159 -5.41 -3.60 -2.78
C TRP A 159 -4.32 -2.54 -2.61
N ARG A 160 -4.49 -1.35 -3.18
CA ARG A 160 -3.51 -0.26 -3.05
C ARG A 160 -3.43 0.27 -1.61
N MET A 161 -4.57 0.48 -0.94
CA MET A 161 -4.58 0.91 0.45
C MET A 161 -4.01 -0.16 1.40
N CYS A 162 -4.40 -1.42 1.21
CA CYS A 162 -3.85 -2.51 2.01
C CYS A 162 -2.36 -2.70 1.77
N PHE A 163 -1.89 -2.59 0.51
CA PHE A 163 -0.47 -2.74 0.23
C PHE A 163 0.36 -1.56 0.77
N ALA A 164 -0.17 -0.34 0.72
CA ALA A 164 0.45 0.80 1.38
C ALA A 164 0.54 0.60 2.90
N LEU A 165 -0.53 0.11 3.54
CA LEU A 165 -0.51 -0.26 4.95
C LEU A 165 0.49 -1.40 5.23
N PHE A 166 0.58 -2.40 4.34
CA PHE A 166 1.58 -3.47 4.43
C PHE A 166 3.01 -2.92 4.44
N ILE A 167 3.35 -1.98 3.52
CA ILE A 167 4.67 -1.35 3.50
C ILE A 167 4.95 -0.62 4.82
N ALA A 168 4.00 0.17 5.33
CA ALA A 168 4.15 0.88 6.59
C ALA A 168 4.32 -0.07 7.78
N THR A 169 3.50 -1.12 7.85
CA THR A 169 3.56 -2.13 8.91
C THR A 169 4.87 -2.92 8.84
N ALA A 170 5.29 -3.34 7.65
CA ALA A 170 6.57 -4.03 7.45
C ALA A 170 7.76 -3.14 7.84
N SER A 171 7.77 -1.89 7.42
CA SER A 171 8.82 -0.92 7.77
C SER A 171 8.92 -0.69 9.27
N PHE A 172 7.80 -0.70 10.00
CA PHE A 172 7.78 -0.54 11.45
C PHE A 172 8.19 -1.83 12.17
N PHE A 173 7.51 -2.95 11.90
CA PHE A 173 7.72 -4.19 12.66
C PHE A 173 8.94 -5.00 12.22
N LEU A 174 9.32 -4.98 10.93
CA LEU A 174 10.47 -5.71 10.40
C LEU A 174 11.71 -4.81 10.21
N GLY A 175 11.58 -3.51 10.44
CA GLY A 175 12.69 -2.57 10.43
C GLY A 175 13.70 -2.80 11.58
N PRO A 176 14.70 -1.91 11.73
CA PRO A 176 15.73 -2.04 12.75
C PRO A 176 15.13 -2.18 14.15
N SER A 177 15.51 -3.26 14.85
CA SER A 177 14.94 -3.61 16.17
C SER A 177 15.13 -2.53 17.25
N GLN A 178 16.17 -1.71 17.11
CA GLN A 178 16.47 -0.62 18.03
C GLN A 178 15.36 0.43 18.11
N ARG A 179 14.52 0.55 17.05
CA ARG A 179 13.39 1.49 16.99
C ARG A 179 12.12 0.94 17.63
N LEU A 180 12.09 -0.35 17.96
CA LEU A 180 10.94 -0.99 18.59
C LEU A 180 11.03 -0.90 20.12
N PRO A 181 9.86 -0.88 20.81
CA PRO A 181 9.80 -1.06 22.26
C PRO A 181 10.53 -2.33 22.70
N ALA A 182 11.15 -2.31 23.88
CA ALA A 182 12.02 -3.39 24.35
C ALA A 182 11.36 -4.77 24.31
N PHE A 183 10.07 -4.87 24.63
CA PHE A 183 9.32 -6.14 24.65
C PHE A 183 9.07 -6.74 23.26
N LEU A 184 9.23 -5.95 22.19
CA LEU A 184 9.11 -6.42 20.80
C LEU A 184 10.46 -6.75 20.16
N ARG A 185 11.58 -6.32 20.78
CA ARG A 185 12.91 -6.59 20.23
C ARG A 185 13.19 -8.10 20.30
N GLY A 186 13.48 -8.70 19.13
CA GLY A 186 13.74 -10.14 19.07
C GLY A 186 12.50 -11.05 19.15
N SER A 187 11.30 -10.50 19.34
CA SER A 187 10.09 -11.30 19.40
C SER A 187 9.78 -11.97 18.05
N PRO A 188 9.46 -13.29 18.02
CA PRO A 188 9.00 -13.98 16.82
C PRO A 188 7.63 -13.51 16.34
N LEU A 189 6.91 -12.71 17.15
CA LEU A 189 5.58 -12.21 16.82
C LEU A 189 5.60 -10.97 15.90
N ARG A 190 6.75 -10.38 15.62
CA ARG A 190 6.92 -9.20 14.77
C ARG A 190 6.32 -9.33 13.36
N PRO A 191 6.40 -10.48 12.67
CA PRO A 191 5.77 -10.64 11.36
C PRO A 191 4.24 -10.72 11.39
N ILE A 192 3.61 -11.03 12.53
CA ILE A 192 2.17 -11.28 12.62
C ILE A 192 1.35 -10.07 12.12
N PRO A 193 1.56 -8.82 12.58
CA PRO A 193 0.80 -7.68 12.07
C PRO A 193 0.96 -7.48 10.56
N VAL A 194 2.14 -7.77 10.03
CA VAL A 194 2.47 -7.64 8.60
C VAL A 194 1.69 -8.66 7.77
N LEU A 195 1.73 -9.93 8.20
CA LEU A 195 1.00 -11.02 7.54
C LEU A 195 -0.51 -10.84 7.64
N LEU A 196 -1.01 -10.33 8.78
CA LEU A 196 -2.43 -10.07 8.98
C LEU A 196 -2.99 -9.08 7.97
N VAL A 197 -2.24 -8.02 7.63
CA VAL A 197 -2.65 -7.06 6.58
C VAL A 197 -2.82 -7.77 5.23
N LEU A 198 -1.91 -8.66 4.85
CA LEU A 198 -2.01 -9.43 3.60
C LEU A 198 -3.19 -10.40 3.62
N VAL A 199 -3.38 -11.14 4.70
CA VAL A 199 -4.51 -12.07 4.85
C VAL A 199 -5.84 -11.33 4.69
N VAL A 200 -6.00 -10.20 5.37
CA VAL A 200 -7.22 -9.38 5.28
C VAL A 200 -7.38 -8.79 3.88
N MET A 201 -6.30 -8.36 3.23
CA MET A 201 -6.33 -7.88 1.85
C MET A 201 -6.86 -8.96 0.90
N PHE A 202 -6.29 -10.17 0.93
CA PHE A 202 -6.71 -11.28 0.06
C PHE A 202 -8.14 -11.72 0.34
N PHE A 203 -8.54 -11.79 1.61
CA PHE A 203 -9.92 -12.08 1.98
C PHE A 203 -10.90 -11.08 1.35
N TRP A 204 -10.65 -9.78 1.46
CA TRP A 204 -11.53 -8.78 0.89
C TRP A 204 -11.48 -8.73 -0.63
N LEU A 205 -10.33 -8.96 -1.26
CA LEU A 205 -10.22 -9.06 -2.72
C LEU A 205 -11.03 -10.24 -3.26
N ALA A 206 -10.92 -11.40 -2.61
CA ALA A 206 -11.73 -12.56 -2.96
C ALA A 206 -13.23 -12.26 -2.80
N ARG A 207 -13.64 -11.71 -1.66
CA ARG A 207 -15.04 -11.35 -1.39
C ARG A 207 -15.61 -10.37 -2.41
N VAL A 208 -14.88 -9.30 -2.76
CA VAL A 208 -15.31 -8.34 -3.78
C VAL A 208 -15.39 -9.00 -5.16
N SER A 209 -14.44 -9.89 -5.47
CA SER A 209 -14.41 -10.61 -6.76
C SER A 209 -15.58 -11.58 -6.93
N LEU A 210 -15.91 -12.31 -5.88
CA LEU A 210 -17.04 -13.25 -5.88
C LEU A 210 -18.38 -12.51 -6.01
N ARG A 211 -18.57 -11.39 -5.31
CA ARG A 211 -19.77 -10.55 -5.46
C ARG A 211 -20.01 -10.06 -6.89
N GLN A 212 -18.94 -9.79 -7.64
CA GLN A 212 -19.05 -9.31 -9.01
C GLN A 212 -19.41 -10.40 -10.02
N ARG A 213 -19.21 -11.68 -9.66
CA ARG A 213 -19.55 -12.84 -10.49
C ARG A 213 -21.01 -13.30 -10.34
N GLY A 214 -21.85 -12.54 -9.62
CA GLY A 214 -23.29 -12.85 -9.48
C GLY A 214 -23.60 -14.07 -8.59
N LEU A 215 -22.68 -14.48 -7.73
CA LEU A 215 -22.95 -15.55 -6.76
C LEU A 215 -24.02 -15.11 -5.74
N PRO A 216 -24.91 -16.04 -5.25
CA PRO A 216 -26.05 -15.71 -4.40
C PRO A 216 -25.69 -14.83 -3.22
N GLN A 217 -26.52 -13.82 -2.96
CA GLN A 217 -26.32 -12.86 -1.87
C GLN A 217 -26.33 -13.50 -0.46
N ALA A 218 -26.80 -14.74 -0.35
CA ALA A 218 -26.87 -15.48 0.93
C ALA A 218 -25.55 -15.57 1.69
N TRP A 219 -24.41 -15.64 0.99
CA TRP A 219 -23.06 -15.70 1.59
C TRP A 219 -22.54 -14.35 2.13
N PHE A 220 -23.31 -13.28 1.95
CA PHE A 220 -22.86 -11.90 2.19
C PHE A 220 -23.75 -11.10 3.13
N GLN A 221 -24.81 -11.71 3.68
CA GLN A 221 -25.65 -11.03 4.66
C GLN A 221 -24.85 -10.88 5.97
N PRO A 222 -24.78 -9.68 6.57
CA PRO A 222 -24.33 -9.56 7.93
C PRO A 222 -25.28 -10.38 8.81
N ILE A 223 -24.72 -11.13 9.74
CA ILE A 223 -25.51 -11.82 10.79
C ILE A 223 -26.43 -10.74 11.37
N ARG A 224 -27.74 -10.85 11.09
CA ARG A 224 -28.74 -10.00 11.76
C ARG A 224 -28.65 -10.40 13.24
N ARG A 225 -28.14 -9.51 14.05
CA ARG A 225 -28.36 -9.60 15.48
C ARG A 225 -29.88 -9.43 15.66
N THR A 226 -30.55 -10.51 15.95
CA THR A 226 -31.90 -10.46 16.53
C THR A 226 -31.79 -9.69 17.84
N SER A 227 -32.48 -8.57 17.86
CA SER A 227 -32.67 -7.71 19.05
C SER A 227 -33.27 -8.47 20.18
#